data_c50407557390a40f0650b78d216a5ea6
#
_entry.id   c50407557390a40f0650b78d216a5ea6
#
_cell.length_a   1.000
_cell.length_b   1.000
_cell.length_c   1.000
_cell.angle_alpha   90.00
_cell.angle_beta   90.00
_cell.angle_gamma   90.00
#
_symmetry.space_group_name_H-M   'P 1'
#
loop_
_entity.id
_entity.type
_entity.pdbx_description
1 polymer ?
#
loop_
_entity_poly.entity_id
_entity_poly.type
_entity_poly.pdbx_seq_one_letter_code
_entity_poly.pdbx_strand_id
1 'polypeptide(L)'
;MLQASILRRTFFVIAAASLGSLSAPAQPMPVRLSPDQLDQLVARIALYPDPLLAQILTASTYWNEIPEAAAWADQHSYLKGDAFAAAIQEDNLPWDPSILALLPFPSILDMMARDMAWTEQLGNAVLTQRQDVMDAIQRMRRKAMDYGYLQSNSYMQVVSDGGYVEILPVNPGVIYVPEYDPVIVFSRPARGFAISGVFRFGPGITIGAAFAPWGWASPVIAWRTHDIIFDRHPWERHWDNRAVYVHPYAHAWVRREGPRVERHELRHR
;
A
#
# COMPACT_ATOMS: atom_id res chain seq x y z
N MET A 1 26.79 87.09 -5.52
CA MET A 1 26.71 85.88 -6.32
C MET A 1 27.03 84.69 -5.43
N LEU A 2 26.02 84.12 -4.80
CA LEU A 2 26.16 82.92 -3.91
C LEU A 2 25.30 81.82 -4.45
N GLN A 3 25.92 80.71 -4.85
CA GLN A 3 25.23 79.47 -5.20
C GLN A 3 25.00 78.67 -3.90
N ALA A 4 23.76 78.38 -3.64
CA ALA A 4 23.36 77.46 -2.54
C ALA A 4 23.16 76.07 -3.11
N SER A 5 24.03 75.13 -2.73
CA SER A 5 23.91 73.72 -3.04
C SER A 5 22.99 73.00 -2.01
N ILE A 6 21.89 72.48 -2.50
CA ILE A 6 20.92 71.71 -1.70
C ILE A 6 21.35 70.25 -1.66
N LEU A 7 21.73 69.78 -0.46
CA LEU A 7 22.09 68.41 -0.17
C LEU A 7 20.81 67.58 0.05
N ARG A 8 20.41 66.75 -0.93
CA ARG A 8 19.32 65.76 -0.76
C ARG A 8 19.81 64.55 0.03
N ARG A 9 19.37 64.43 1.28
CA ARG A 9 19.53 63.24 2.08
C ARG A 9 18.44 62.21 1.70
N THR A 10 18.85 61.16 1.02
CA THR A 10 17.98 59.98 0.73
C THR A 10 17.96 59.08 1.97
N PHE A 11 16.83 58.98 2.63
CA PHE A 11 16.62 58.01 3.69
C PHE A 11 16.27 56.64 3.06
N PHE A 12 17.16 55.68 3.16
CA PHE A 12 16.85 54.28 2.88
C PHE A 12 16.12 53.69 4.09
N VAL A 13 14.82 53.45 3.95
CA VAL A 13 14.06 52.65 4.90
C VAL A 13 14.26 51.18 4.55
N ILE A 14 15.07 50.47 5.32
CA ILE A 14 15.21 49.02 5.23
C ILE A 14 14.01 48.38 5.96
N ALA A 15 13.00 47.96 5.22
CA ALA A 15 11.93 47.13 5.74
C ALA A 15 12.47 45.72 5.96
N ALA A 16 12.78 45.37 7.20
CA ALA A 16 13.08 43.99 7.59
C ALA A 16 11.77 43.18 7.55
N ALA A 17 11.58 42.44 6.46
CA ALA A 17 10.51 41.42 6.37
C ALA A 17 10.89 40.26 7.27
N SER A 18 10.35 40.19 8.48
CA SER A 18 10.42 39.00 9.33
C SER A 18 9.56 37.89 8.68
N LEU A 19 10.20 36.93 8.00
CA LEU A 19 9.60 35.66 7.58
C LEU A 19 9.30 34.85 8.84
N GLY A 20 8.11 35.06 9.41
CA GLY A 20 7.56 34.19 10.44
C GLY A 20 7.35 32.83 9.81
N SER A 21 8.18 31.86 10.20
CA SER A 21 7.96 30.44 9.89
C SER A 21 6.64 30.04 10.55
N LEU A 22 5.57 29.95 9.75
CA LEU A 22 4.32 29.34 10.17
C LEU A 22 4.59 27.84 10.35
N SER A 23 5.01 27.44 11.56
CA SER A 23 5.03 26.04 11.94
C SER A 23 3.60 25.51 11.85
N ALA A 24 3.30 24.68 10.88
CA ALA A 24 2.03 23.97 10.83
C ALA A 24 1.87 23.20 12.15
N PRO A 25 0.70 23.23 12.79
CA PRO A 25 0.49 22.48 14.03
C PRO A 25 0.76 21.02 13.77
N ALA A 26 1.66 20.42 14.55
CA ALA A 26 1.94 18.99 14.49
C ALA A 26 0.63 18.27 14.82
N GLN A 27 0.15 17.42 13.89
CA GLN A 27 -1.04 16.60 14.16
C GLN A 27 -0.75 15.65 15.33
N PRO A 28 -1.65 15.56 16.30
CA PRO A 28 -1.45 14.66 17.43
C PRO A 28 -1.35 13.22 16.96
N MET A 29 -0.48 12.45 17.61
CA MET A 29 -0.36 11.02 17.34
C MET A 29 -1.68 10.31 17.65
N PRO A 30 -2.17 9.41 16.79
CA PRO A 30 -3.37 8.63 17.06
C PRO A 30 -3.26 7.81 18.33
N VAL A 31 -4.40 7.60 18.98
CA VAL A 31 -4.47 6.76 20.18
C VAL A 31 -4.11 5.32 19.82
N ARG A 32 -3.25 4.68 20.61
CA ARG A 32 -2.89 3.27 20.41
C ARG A 32 -4.09 2.37 20.69
N LEU A 33 -4.30 1.40 19.82
CA LEU A 33 -5.36 0.40 19.95
C LEU A 33 -4.90 -0.74 20.87
N SER A 34 -5.85 -1.31 21.62
CA SER A 34 -5.61 -2.51 22.41
C SER A 34 -5.46 -3.75 21.51
N PRO A 35 -4.89 -4.87 22.01
CA PRO A 35 -4.78 -6.11 21.26
C PRO A 35 -6.10 -6.60 20.66
N ASP A 36 -7.21 -6.56 21.42
CA ASP A 36 -8.53 -6.98 20.94
C ASP A 36 -9.07 -6.05 19.84
N GLN A 37 -8.81 -4.74 19.94
CA GLN A 37 -9.18 -3.79 18.89
C GLN A 37 -8.37 -4.02 17.61
N LEU A 38 -7.09 -4.35 17.75
CA LEU A 38 -6.24 -4.72 16.61
C LEU A 38 -6.68 -6.02 15.96
N ASP A 39 -7.05 -7.04 16.75
CA ASP A 39 -7.59 -8.30 16.23
C ASP A 39 -8.86 -8.05 15.39
N GLN A 40 -9.78 -7.20 15.87
CA GLN A 40 -10.97 -6.80 15.11
C GLN A 40 -10.62 -6.00 13.85
N LEU A 41 -9.65 -5.09 13.93
CA LEU A 41 -9.22 -4.26 12.83
C LEU A 41 -8.63 -5.09 11.69
N VAL A 42 -7.76 -6.05 11.99
CA VAL A 42 -7.09 -6.88 10.97
C VAL A 42 -7.93 -8.07 10.50
N ALA A 43 -9.05 -8.37 11.15
CA ALA A 43 -9.85 -9.57 10.87
C ALA A 43 -10.27 -9.71 9.40
N ARG A 44 -10.50 -8.59 8.70
CA ARG A 44 -10.90 -8.59 7.28
C ARG A 44 -9.79 -9.00 6.30
N ILE A 45 -8.52 -8.83 6.71
CA ILE A 45 -7.34 -9.00 5.85
C ILE A 45 -6.33 -10.03 6.36
N ALA A 46 -6.48 -10.48 7.60
CA ALA A 46 -5.48 -11.34 8.26
C ALA A 46 -5.16 -12.63 7.49
N LEU A 47 -6.11 -13.16 6.72
CA LEU A 47 -5.96 -14.41 5.98
C LEU A 47 -5.62 -14.20 4.49
N TYR A 48 -5.26 -13.00 4.09
CA TYR A 48 -4.77 -12.74 2.74
C TYR A 48 -3.32 -13.22 2.59
N PRO A 49 -2.92 -13.61 1.36
CA PRO A 49 -1.53 -13.95 1.06
C PRO A 49 -0.57 -12.81 1.42
N ASP A 50 0.58 -13.16 1.99
CA ASP A 50 1.57 -12.20 2.50
C ASP A 50 1.96 -11.11 1.50
N PRO A 51 2.19 -11.40 0.20
CA PRO A 51 2.50 -10.37 -0.77
C PRO A 51 1.38 -9.32 -0.93
N LEU A 52 0.12 -9.75 -0.96
CA LEU A 52 -1.03 -8.84 -1.03
C LEU A 52 -1.23 -8.08 0.27
N LEU A 53 -1.08 -8.77 1.40
CA LEU A 53 -1.20 -8.15 2.72
C LEU A 53 -0.17 -7.04 2.93
N ALA A 54 1.07 -7.25 2.47
CA ALA A 54 2.12 -6.22 2.50
C ALA A 54 1.68 -4.95 1.77
N GLN A 55 1.11 -5.08 0.56
CA GLN A 55 0.59 -3.93 -0.21
C GLN A 55 -0.56 -3.24 0.53
N ILE A 56 -1.52 -3.99 1.07
CA ILE A 56 -2.67 -3.42 1.79
C ILE A 56 -2.23 -2.64 3.03
N LEU A 57 -1.34 -3.21 3.84
CA LEU A 57 -0.83 -2.54 5.04
C LEU A 57 -0.10 -1.24 4.69
N THR A 58 0.68 -1.24 3.63
CA THR A 58 1.39 -0.05 3.16
C THR A 58 0.41 0.98 2.58
N ALA A 59 -0.47 0.56 1.67
CA ALA A 59 -1.45 1.42 1.01
C ALA A 59 -2.41 2.08 2.02
N SER A 60 -2.78 1.38 3.09
CA SER A 60 -3.64 1.96 4.13
C SER A 60 -3.06 3.22 4.77
N THR A 61 -1.74 3.40 4.74
CA THR A 61 -1.09 4.61 5.28
C THR A 61 -1.20 5.82 4.35
N TYR A 62 -1.65 5.62 3.11
CA TYR A 62 -1.98 6.63 2.10
C TYR A 62 -3.49 6.64 1.84
N TRP A 63 -4.28 6.40 2.89
CA TRP A 63 -5.73 6.20 2.82
C TRP A 63 -6.49 7.26 2.03
N ASN A 64 -6.00 8.50 2.03
CA ASN A 64 -6.61 9.61 1.27
C ASN A 64 -6.57 9.43 -0.25
N GLU A 65 -5.70 8.57 -0.78
CA GLU A 65 -5.57 8.29 -2.22
C GLU A 65 -6.52 7.15 -2.67
N ILE A 66 -7.00 6.33 -1.74
CA ILE A 66 -7.82 5.13 -2.01
C ILE A 66 -9.10 5.42 -2.79
N PRO A 67 -9.91 6.45 -2.47
CA PRO A 67 -11.18 6.67 -3.18
C PRO A 67 -10.97 6.98 -4.67
N GLU A 68 -9.98 7.80 -5.00
CA GLU A 68 -9.67 8.14 -6.39
C GLU A 68 -9.10 6.92 -7.14
N ALA A 69 -8.23 6.16 -6.50
CA ALA A 69 -7.66 4.95 -7.05
C ALA A 69 -8.74 3.87 -7.33
N ALA A 70 -9.70 3.71 -6.43
CA ALA A 70 -10.83 2.80 -6.63
C ALA A 70 -11.69 3.24 -7.83
N ALA A 71 -11.98 4.52 -7.95
CA ALA A 71 -12.74 5.06 -9.08
C ALA A 71 -12.01 4.88 -10.42
N TRP A 72 -10.69 5.11 -10.44
CA TRP A 72 -9.87 4.88 -11.63
C TRP A 72 -9.84 3.39 -12.03
N ALA A 73 -9.65 2.49 -11.07
CA ALA A 73 -9.64 1.05 -11.30
C ALA A 73 -10.99 0.54 -11.87
N ASP A 74 -12.12 1.07 -11.38
CA ASP A 74 -13.45 0.74 -11.90
C ASP A 74 -13.61 1.18 -13.36
N GLN A 75 -13.21 2.41 -13.69
CA GLN A 75 -13.23 2.94 -15.06
C GLN A 75 -12.37 2.12 -16.04
N HIS A 76 -11.30 1.49 -15.56
CA HIS A 76 -10.37 0.68 -16.36
C HIS A 76 -10.58 -0.82 -16.18
N SER A 77 -11.67 -1.25 -15.59
CA SER A 77 -11.97 -2.67 -15.27
C SER A 77 -12.00 -3.60 -16.48
N TYR A 78 -12.13 -3.06 -17.69
CA TYR A 78 -12.07 -3.78 -18.96
C TYR A 78 -10.66 -4.18 -19.38
N LEU A 79 -9.62 -3.53 -18.84
CA LEU A 79 -8.21 -3.86 -19.11
C LEU A 79 -7.71 -4.98 -18.18
N LYS A 80 -6.74 -5.76 -18.65
CA LYS A 80 -6.12 -6.86 -17.88
C LYS A 80 -4.62 -6.96 -18.20
N GLY A 81 -3.85 -7.51 -17.25
CA GLY A 81 -2.43 -7.82 -17.44
C GLY A 81 -1.61 -6.62 -17.91
N ASP A 82 -0.80 -6.81 -18.96
CA ASP A 82 0.12 -5.80 -19.48
C ASP A 82 -0.60 -4.55 -20.01
N ALA A 83 -1.80 -4.69 -20.58
CA ALA A 83 -2.58 -3.54 -21.04
C ALA A 83 -3.05 -2.66 -19.85
N PHE A 84 -3.38 -3.27 -18.71
CA PHE A 84 -3.72 -2.53 -17.50
C PHE A 84 -2.49 -1.82 -16.93
N ALA A 85 -1.34 -2.51 -16.89
CA ALA A 85 -0.08 -1.92 -16.45
C ALA A 85 0.36 -0.73 -17.35
N ALA A 86 0.15 -0.85 -18.67
CA ALA A 86 0.43 0.22 -19.62
C ALA A 86 -0.44 1.46 -19.34
N ALA A 87 -1.73 1.28 -19.07
CA ALA A 87 -2.64 2.39 -18.74
C ALA A 87 -2.19 3.12 -17.46
N ILE A 88 -1.76 2.39 -16.42
CA ILE A 88 -1.21 3.00 -15.19
C ILE A 88 0.01 3.88 -15.50
N GLN A 89 0.86 3.43 -16.43
CA GLN A 89 2.06 4.19 -16.84
C GLN A 89 1.73 5.42 -17.71
N GLU A 90 0.78 5.27 -18.64
CA GLU A 90 0.35 6.34 -19.53
C GLU A 90 -0.31 7.49 -18.79
N ASP A 91 -1.16 7.18 -17.81
CA ASP A 91 -1.88 8.15 -17.01
C ASP A 91 -0.98 8.86 -15.98
N ASN A 92 0.24 8.34 -15.76
CA ASN A 92 1.22 8.90 -14.82
C ASN A 92 0.59 9.29 -13.48
N LEU A 93 -0.11 8.32 -12.87
CA LEU A 93 -0.92 8.52 -11.68
C LEU A 93 -0.06 9.01 -10.49
N PRO A 94 -0.54 10.00 -9.73
CA PRO A 94 0.27 10.66 -8.69
C PRO A 94 0.33 9.89 -7.37
N TRP A 95 -0.28 8.69 -7.31
CA TRP A 95 -0.44 7.95 -6.06
C TRP A 95 0.82 7.19 -5.65
N ASP A 96 0.87 6.83 -4.38
CA ASP A 96 1.95 6.01 -3.84
C ASP A 96 2.03 4.65 -4.57
N PRO A 97 3.24 4.08 -4.78
CA PRO A 97 3.41 2.79 -5.43
C PRO A 97 2.58 1.66 -4.83
N SER A 98 2.32 1.66 -3.51
CA SER A 98 1.46 0.66 -2.88
C SER A 98 -0.01 0.78 -3.28
N ILE A 99 -0.47 1.98 -3.60
CA ILE A 99 -1.79 2.22 -4.18
C ILE A 99 -1.83 1.70 -5.62
N LEU A 100 -0.81 2.05 -6.42
CA LEU A 100 -0.68 1.57 -7.80
C LEU A 100 -0.62 0.03 -7.85
N ALA A 101 0.04 -0.59 -6.88
CA ALA A 101 0.09 -2.05 -6.72
C ALA A 101 -1.29 -2.68 -6.47
N LEU A 102 -2.23 -1.96 -5.87
CA LEU A 102 -3.58 -2.45 -5.59
C LEU A 102 -4.57 -2.23 -6.73
N LEU A 103 -4.23 -1.44 -7.76
CA LEU A 103 -5.15 -1.19 -8.88
C LEU A 103 -5.64 -2.47 -9.59
N PRO A 104 -4.84 -3.55 -9.75
CA PRO A 104 -5.33 -4.81 -10.30
C PRO A 104 -6.33 -5.55 -9.39
N PHE A 105 -6.54 -5.08 -8.15
CA PHE A 105 -7.38 -5.70 -7.12
C PHE A 105 -8.60 -4.82 -6.78
N PRO A 106 -9.55 -4.63 -7.69
CA PRO A 106 -10.67 -3.70 -7.48
C PRO A 106 -11.50 -4.04 -6.24
N SER A 107 -11.68 -5.34 -5.92
CA SER A 107 -12.40 -5.75 -4.71
C SER A 107 -11.73 -5.28 -3.41
N ILE A 108 -10.40 -5.17 -3.39
CA ILE A 108 -9.64 -4.66 -2.25
C ILE A 108 -9.80 -3.15 -2.14
N LEU A 109 -9.60 -2.43 -3.24
CA LEU A 109 -9.77 -0.98 -3.28
C LEU A 109 -11.21 -0.58 -2.90
N ASP A 110 -12.20 -1.30 -3.40
CA ASP A 110 -13.60 -1.12 -3.04
C ASP A 110 -13.87 -1.33 -1.55
N MET A 111 -13.32 -2.41 -0.97
CA MET A 111 -13.42 -2.68 0.46
C MET A 111 -12.83 -1.52 1.27
N MET A 112 -11.67 -1.03 0.88
CA MET A 112 -10.98 0.09 1.53
C MET A 112 -11.72 1.42 1.35
N ALA A 113 -12.20 1.71 0.15
CA ALA A 113 -12.92 2.95 -0.18
C ALA A 113 -14.30 3.04 0.49
N ARG A 114 -15.02 1.92 0.61
CA ARG A 114 -16.36 1.89 1.25
C ARG A 114 -16.31 2.09 2.76
N ASP A 115 -15.20 1.78 3.40
CA ASP A 115 -15.02 1.94 4.85
C ASP A 115 -13.75 2.73 5.13
N MET A 116 -13.79 4.02 4.78
CA MET A 116 -12.65 4.92 4.95
C MET A 116 -12.21 5.06 6.40
N ALA A 117 -13.16 4.96 7.35
CA ALA A 117 -12.83 5.02 8.78
C ALA A 117 -11.97 3.81 9.19
N TRP A 118 -12.30 2.63 8.70
CA TRP A 118 -11.50 1.41 8.91
C TRP A 118 -10.14 1.54 8.22
N THR A 119 -10.09 2.01 6.98
CA THR A 119 -8.85 2.17 6.21
C THR A 119 -7.89 3.15 6.87
N GLU A 120 -8.39 4.30 7.30
CA GLU A 120 -7.61 5.29 8.05
C GLU A 120 -7.12 4.73 9.38
N GLN A 121 -7.99 4.03 10.14
CA GLN A 121 -7.61 3.42 11.41
C GLN A 121 -6.51 2.38 11.22
N LEU A 122 -6.59 1.54 10.17
CA LEU A 122 -5.55 0.58 9.82
C LEU A 122 -4.23 1.29 9.49
N GLY A 123 -4.25 2.30 8.63
CA GLY A 123 -3.08 3.07 8.27
C GLY A 123 -2.41 3.75 9.47
N ASN A 124 -3.22 4.37 10.32
CA ASN A 124 -2.75 4.99 11.57
C ASN A 124 -2.11 3.96 12.52
N ALA A 125 -2.71 2.77 12.65
CA ALA A 125 -2.16 1.67 13.45
C ALA A 125 -0.82 1.18 12.87
N VAL A 126 -0.72 1.01 11.54
CA VAL A 126 0.53 0.60 10.86
C VAL A 126 1.65 1.62 11.07
N LEU A 127 1.33 2.92 11.05
CA LEU A 127 2.33 3.98 11.27
C LEU A 127 2.78 4.11 12.73
N THR A 128 1.91 3.83 13.71
CA THR A 128 2.16 4.09 15.13
C THR A 128 2.49 2.85 15.95
N GLN A 129 2.04 1.67 15.51
CA GLN A 129 2.15 0.40 16.26
C GLN A 129 2.22 -0.81 15.33
N ARG A 130 3.05 -0.75 14.27
CA ARG A 130 3.22 -1.80 13.24
C ARG A 130 3.44 -3.18 13.83
N GLN A 131 4.30 -3.29 14.83
CA GLN A 131 4.58 -4.55 15.50
C GLN A 131 3.30 -5.18 16.07
N ASP A 132 2.50 -4.41 16.80
CA ASP A 132 1.26 -4.90 17.41
C ASP A 132 0.23 -5.30 16.33
N VAL A 133 0.20 -4.58 15.19
CA VAL A 133 -0.65 -4.94 14.02
C VAL A 133 -0.22 -6.29 13.45
N MET A 134 1.07 -6.52 13.24
CA MET A 134 1.58 -7.79 12.73
C MET A 134 1.36 -8.94 13.70
N ASP A 135 1.52 -8.69 15.00
CA ASP A 135 1.21 -9.66 16.05
C ASP A 135 -0.28 -10.01 16.08
N ALA A 136 -1.18 -9.03 15.86
CA ALA A 136 -2.61 -9.26 15.72
C ALA A 136 -2.93 -10.17 14.53
N ILE A 137 -2.33 -9.91 13.36
CA ILE A 137 -2.48 -10.76 12.17
C ILE A 137 -2.05 -12.20 12.50
N GLN A 138 -0.92 -12.36 13.17
CA GLN A 138 -0.44 -13.68 13.57
C GLN A 138 -1.35 -14.38 14.58
N ARG A 139 -1.94 -13.66 15.54
CA ARG A 139 -2.97 -14.22 16.46
C ARG A 139 -4.18 -14.72 15.68
N MET A 140 -4.67 -13.91 14.73
CA MET A 140 -5.84 -14.27 13.92
C MET A 140 -5.56 -15.48 13.01
N ARG A 141 -4.38 -15.55 12.39
CA ARG A 141 -3.95 -16.71 11.57
C ARG A 141 -3.89 -17.99 12.41
N ARG A 142 -3.23 -17.95 13.58
CA ARG A 142 -3.19 -19.11 14.49
C ARG A 142 -4.59 -19.54 14.90
N LYS A 143 -5.44 -18.58 15.25
CA LYS A 143 -6.83 -18.86 15.63
C LYS A 143 -7.62 -19.56 14.51
N ALA A 144 -7.51 -19.06 13.27
CA ALA A 144 -8.16 -19.69 12.12
C ALA A 144 -7.59 -21.09 11.82
N MET A 145 -6.29 -21.30 12.00
CA MET A 145 -5.62 -22.59 11.85
C MET A 145 -6.05 -23.58 12.93
N ASP A 146 -6.09 -23.16 14.21
CA ASP A 146 -6.52 -23.98 15.34
C ASP A 146 -7.98 -24.42 15.22
N TYR A 147 -8.82 -23.59 14.59
CA TYR A 147 -10.21 -23.92 14.30
C TYR A 147 -10.39 -24.75 13.01
N GLY A 148 -9.29 -25.01 12.28
CA GLY A 148 -9.28 -25.81 11.07
C GLY A 148 -9.73 -25.06 9.82
N TYR A 149 -10.01 -23.77 9.90
CA TYR A 149 -10.42 -22.98 8.75
C TYR A 149 -9.24 -22.62 7.83
N LEU A 150 -8.07 -22.30 8.39
CA LEU A 150 -6.89 -21.93 7.61
C LEU A 150 -6.06 -23.17 7.31
N GLN A 151 -6.05 -23.58 6.05
CA GLN A 151 -5.30 -24.73 5.53
C GLN A 151 -4.80 -24.43 4.13
N SER A 152 -3.71 -25.11 3.72
CA SER A 152 -3.24 -25.08 2.33
C SER A 152 -4.29 -25.67 1.37
N ASN A 153 -4.40 -25.07 0.20
CA ASN A 153 -5.31 -25.49 -0.84
C ASN A 153 -4.71 -25.21 -2.25
N SER A 154 -5.49 -25.33 -3.32
CA SER A 154 -5.01 -25.08 -4.68
C SER A 154 -4.69 -23.61 -5.00
N TYR A 155 -5.01 -22.67 -4.14
CA TYR A 155 -4.85 -21.23 -4.34
C TYR A 155 -3.77 -20.61 -3.45
N MET A 156 -3.62 -21.16 -2.24
CA MET A 156 -2.66 -20.65 -1.25
C MET A 156 -2.00 -21.79 -0.48
N GLN A 157 -0.75 -21.58 -0.12
CA GLN A 157 0.04 -22.44 0.73
C GLN A 157 0.15 -21.79 2.12
N VAL A 158 -0.24 -22.54 3.17
CA VAL A 158 -0.10 -22.13 4.58
C VAL A 158 1.13 -22.82 5.14
N VAL A 159 2.10 -22.05 5.57
CA VAL A 159 3.38 -22.53 6.12
C VAL A 159 3.52 -22.03 7.54
N SER A 160 3.97 -22.92 8.44
CA SER A 160 4.36 -22.53 9.80
C SER A 160 5.88 -22.57 9.89
N ASP A 161 6.51 -21.40 10.07
CA ASP A 161 7.96 -21.27 10.25
C ASP A 161 8.29 -20.45 11.48
N GLY A 162 9.13 -20.99 12.36
CA GLY A 162 9.62 -20.27 13.54
C GLY A 162 8.53 -19.71 14.47
N GLY A 163 7.32 -20.31 14.47
CA GLY A 163 6.18 -19.85 15.28
C GLY A 163 5.28 -18.84 14.57
N TYR A 164 5.59 -18.47 13.34
CA TYR A 164 4.78 -17.60 12.48
C TYR A 164 4.02 -18.42 11.45
N VAL A 165 2.84 -17.95 11.10
CA VAL A 165 2.00 -18.53 10.04
C VAL A 165 2.11 -17.63 8.82
N GLU A 166 2.66 -18.16 7.73
CA GLU A 166 2.79 -17.48 6.44
C GLU A 166 1.72 -18.01 5.48
N ILE A 167 1.18 -17.14 4.66
CA ILE A 167 0.24 -17.49 3.60
C ILE A 167 0.86 -17.04 2.28
N LEU A 168 1.25 -18.03 1.48
CA LEU A 168 1.94 -17.77 0.21
C LEU A 168 1.02 -18.18 -0.96
N PRO A 169 1.06 -17.49 -2.10
CA PRO A 169 0.39 -17.97 -3.29
C PRO A 169 1.05 -19.24 -3.79
N VAL A 170 0.26 -20.21 -4.26
CA VAL A 170 0.80 -21.45 -4.87
C VAL A 170 1.62 -21.15 -6.13
N ASN A 171 1.17 -20.18 -6.91
CA ASN A 171 1.93 -19.61 -8.02
C ASN A 171 2.31 -18.17 -7.67
N PRO A 172 3.60 -17.84 -7.51
CA PRO A 172 4.03 -16.48 -7.14
C PRO A 172 3.58 -15.38 -8.11
N GLY A 173 3.31 -15.71 -9.36
CA GLY A 173 2.82 -14.78 -10.38
C GLY A 173 1.30 -14.59 -10.40
N VAL A 174 0.54 -15.28 -9.54
CA VAL A 174 -0.92 -15.21 -9.54
C VAL A 174 -1.44 -15.09 -8.11
N ILE A 175 -2.12 -14.00 -7.82
CA ILE A 175 -2.74 -13.78 -6.52
C ILE A 175 -4.23 -14.07 -6.60
N TYR A 176 -4.71 -14.92 -5.70
CA TYR A 176 -6.12 -15.15 -5.46
C TYR A 176 -6.52 -14.45 -4.17
N VAL A 177 -7.53 -13.59 -4.25
CA VAL A 177 -8.05 -12.89 -3.06
C VAL A 177 -9.03 -13.84 -2.36
N PRO A 178 -8.77 -14.26 -1.10
CA PRO A 178 -9.72 -15.06 -0.35
C PRO A 178 -10.87 -14.19 0.15
N GLU A 179 -12.08 -14.65 -0.07
CA GLU A 179 -13.31 -14.08 0.48
C GLU A 179 -13.76 -14.97 1.65
N TYR A 180 -13.93 -14.38 2.81
CA TYR A 180 -14.36 -15.09 4.02
C TYR A 180 -15.15 -14.16 4.95
N ASP A 181 -16.00 -14.75 5.80
CA ASP A 181 -16.65 -14.03 6.86
C ASP A 181 -15.78 -14.09 8.13
N PRO A 182 -15.25 -12.95 8.61
CA PRO A 182 -14.44 -12.90 9.83
C PRO A 182 -15.16 -13.47 11.07
N VAL A 183 -16.49 -13.28 11.16
CA VAL A 183 -17.27 -13.81 12.29
C VAL A 183 -17.24 -15.33 12.32
N ILE A 184 -17.26 -15.97 11.17
CA ILE A 184 -17.22 -17.42 11.04
C ILE A 184 -15.80 -17.95 11.29
N VAL A 185 -14.82 -17.47 10.52
CA VAL A 185 -13.47 -18.08 10.50
C VAL A 185 -12.68 -17.87 11.82
N PHE A 186 -13.06 -16.86 12.60
CA PHE A 186 -12.46 -16.60 13.89
C PHE A 186 -13.35 -17.02 15.08
N SER A 187 -14.39 -17.79 14.81
CA SER A 187 -15.22 -18.42 15.85
C SER A 187 -15.01 -19.93 15.86
N ARG A 188 -15.12 -20.52 17.05
CA ARG A 188 -15.01 -21.99 17.17
C ARG A 188 -16.16 -22.65 16.40
N PRO A 189 -15.88 -23.59 15.48
CA PRO A 189 -16.93 -24.25 14.72
C PRO A 189 -17.87 -25.03 15.64
N ALA A 190 -19.17 -24.97 15.35
CA ALA A 190 -20.13 -25.79 16.01
C ALA A 190 -19.89 -27.29 15.72
N ARG A 191 -20.21 -28.18 16.63
CA ARG A 191 -20.05 -29.63 16.42
C ARG A 191 -20.83 -30.07 15.20
N GLY A 192 -20.14 -30.76 14.27
CA GLY A 192 -20.74 -31.24 13.02
C GLY A 192 -20.82 -30.20 11.90
N PHE A 193 -20.26 -28.98 12.10
CA PHE A 193 -20.18 -27.98 11.04
C PHE A 193 -19.14 -28.39 10.00
N ALA A 194 -19.54 -28.36 8.73
CA ALA A 194 -18.59 -28.59 7.63
C ALA A 194 -17.75 -27.33 7.39
N ILE A 195 -16.45 -27.44 7.54
CA ILE A 195 -15.49 -26.33 7.33
C ILE A 195 -15.31 -26.04 5.82
N SER A 196 -15.67 -26.99 4.97
CA SER A 196 -15.59 -26.84 3.50
C SER A 196 -16.53 -25.75 3.00
N GLY A 197 -16.00 -24.83 2.17
CA GLY A 197 -16.78 -23.75 1.54
C GLY A 197 -16.87 -22.44 2.33
N VAL A 198 -16.15 -22.33 3.44
CA VAL A 198 -16.05 -21.09 4.21
C VAL A 198 -15.20 -20.03 3.48
N PHE A 199 -14.20 -20.50 2.72
CA PHE A 199 -13.43 -19.65 1.82
C PHE A 199 -13.96 -19.74 0.39
N ARG A 200 -14.11 -18.59 -0.24
CA ARG A 200 -14.27 -18.45 -1.68
C ARG A 200 -13.03 -17.75 -2.23
N PHE A 201 -12.73 -17.97 -3.49
CA PHE A 201 -11.64 -17.31 -4.17
C PHE A 201 -12.18 -16.71 -5.46
N GLY A 202 -11.90 -15.44 -5.67
CA GLY A 202 -12.16 -14.76 -6.93
C GLY A 202 -11.26 -15.30 -8.05
N PRO A 203 -11.36 -14.75 -9.26
CA PRO A 203 -10.45 -15.09 -10.35
C PRO A 203 -9.01 -14.75 -9.94
N GLY A 204 -8.05 -15.57 -10.40
CA GLY A 204 -6.63 -15.30 -10.20
C GLY A 204 -6.21 -14.02 -10.93
N ILE A 205 -5.52 -13.16 -10.23
CA ILE A 205 -4.99 -11.91 -10.78
C ILE A 205 -3.51 -12.13 -11.08
N THR A 206 -3.17 -12.07 -12.36
CA THR A 206 -1.79 -12.26 -12.81
C THR A 206 -0.98 -11.00 -12.51
N ILE A 207 0.06 -11.19 -11.71
CA ILE A 207 1.04 -10.15 -11.37
C ILE A 207 2.32 -10.49 -12.12
N GLY A 208 2.46 -9.93 -13.32
CA GLY A 208 3.65 -10.10 -14.16
C GLY A 208 4.74 -9.06 -13.85
N ALA A 209 5.83 -9.16 -14.64
CA ALA A 209 6.95 -8.21 -14.55
C ALA A 209 6.53 -6.74 -14.74
N ALA A 210 5.42 -6.49 -15.45
CA ALA A 210 4.87 -5.16 -15.65
C ALA A 210 4.46 -4.47 -14.34
N PHE A 211 4.15 -5.23 -13.28
CA PHE A 211 3.77 -4.68 -11.97
C PHE A 211 4.95 -4.63 -10.98
N ALA A 212 6.11 -5.14 -11.34
CA ALA A 212 7.32 -5.07 -10.50
C ALA A 212 7.65 -3.63 -10.01
N PRO A 213 7.43 -2.58 -10.80
CA PRO A 213 7.69 -1.21 -10.42
C PRO A 213 6.94 -0.69 -9.22
N TRP A 214 5.77 -1.24 -9.00
CA TRP A 214 4.88 -0.87 -7.90
C TRP A 214 4.97 -1.85 -6.74
N GLY A 215 6.16 -2.47 -6.54
CA GLY A 215 6.44 -3.30 -5.38
C GLY A 215 6.04 -4.77 -5.50
N TRP A 216 5.70 -5.25 -6.71
CA TRP A 216 5.40 -6.67 -6.94
C TRP A 216 6.63 -7.51 -7.32
N ALA A 217 7.82 -6.91 -7.39
CA ALA A 217 9.04 -7.67 -7.67
C ALA A 217 9.31 -8.75 -6.61
N SER A 218 9.20 -8.40 -5.32
CA SER A 218 9.39 -9.32 -4.20
C SER A 218 8.82 -8.72 -2.91
N PRO A 219 7.49 -8.57 -2.77
CA PRO A 219 6.92 -8.10 -1.52
C PRO A 219 6.99 -9.22 -0.47
N VAL A 220 7.61 -8.93 0.67
CA VAL A 220 7.80 -9.87 1.77
C VAL A 220 7.40 -9.22 3.10
N ILE A 221 6.74 -9.99 3.95
CA ILE A 221 6.58 -9.65 5.37
C ILE A 221 7.60 -10.46 6.15
N ALA A 222 8.57 -9.77 6.74
CA ALA A 222 9.53 -10.37 7.64
C ALA A 222 8.91 -10.45 9.04
N TRP A 223 8.13 -11.49 9.31
CA TRP A 223 7.33 -11.63 10.54
C TRP A 223 8.16 -11.53 11.82
N ARG A 224 9.39 -12.04 11.80
CA ARG A 224 10.30 -12.03 12.97
C ARG A 224 10.75 -10.63 13.37
N THR A 225 10.98 -9.77 12.40
CA THR A 225 11.45 -8.38 12.61
C THR A 225 10.33 -7.36 12.51
N HIS A 226 9.11 -7.78 12.15
CA HIS A 226 7.94 -6.94 11.90
C HIS A 226 8.16 -5.90 10.80
N ASP A 227 8.94 -6.28 9.77
CA ASP A 227 9.24 -5.42 8.63
C ASP A 227 8.42 -5.81 7.41
N ILE A 228 8.02 -4.80 6.65
CA ILE A 228 7.52 -4.95 5.28
C ILE A 228 8.68 -4.62 4.36
N ILE A 229 8.99 -5.52 3.44
CA ILE A 229 10.14 -5.41 2.53
C ILE A 229 9.63 -5.41 1.09
N PHE A 230 10.03 -4.40 0.33
CA PHE A 230 9.81 -4.32 -1.11
C PHE A 230 11.16 -4.20 -1.82
N ASP A 231 11.38 -4.99 -2.85
CA ASP A 231 12.62 -4.99 -3.63
C ASP A 231 13.88 -4.99 -2.75
N ARG A 232 13.88 -5.85 -1.71
CA ARG A 232 14.96 -6.00 -0.71
C ARG A 232 15.19 -4.77 0.19
N HIS A 233 14.34 -3.76 0.14
CA HIS A 233 14.44 -2.58 0.98
C HIS A 233 13.32 -2.59 2.02
N PRO A 234 13.64 -2.41 3.30
CA PRO A 234 12.64 -2.22 4.34
C PRO A 234 11.80 -0.96 4.05
N TRP A 235 10.51 -1.07 4.28
CA TRP A 235 9.62 0.06 4.21
C TRP A 235 9.60 0.82 5.53
N GLU A 236 10.08 2.08 5.51
CA GLU A 236 10.42 2.85 6.71
C GLU A 236 9.48 4.04 6.97
N ARG A 237 8.24 4.00 6.49
CA ARG A 237 7.26 5.02 6.83
C ARG A 237 6.73 4.82 8.24
N HIS A 238 6.76 5.90 9.04
CA HIS A 238 6.27 5.97 10.42
C HIS A 238 5.45 7.25 10.60
N TRP A 239 4.82 7.41 11.75
CA TRP A 239 4.00 8.58 12.03
C TRP A 239 4.77 9.91 11.95
N ASP A 240 5.98 9.94 12.44
CA ASP A 240 6.85 11.12 12.49
C ASP A 240 7.38 11.54 11.11
N ASN A 241 7.61 10.62 10.18
CA ASN A 241 8.11 10.90 8.85
C ASN A 241 7.03 10.85 7.74
N ARG A 242 5.77 10.57 8.07
CA ARG A 242 4.69 10.31 7.09
C ARG A 242 4.47 11.42 6.06
N ALA A 243 4.78 12.66 6.42
CA ALA A 243 4.60 13.82 5.55
C ALA A 243 5.68 13.96 4.46
N VAL A 244 6.85 13.35 4.69
CA VAL A 244 8.03 13.49 3.82
C VAL A 244 8.53 12.16 3.26
N TYR A 245 7.98 11.04 3.72
CA TYR A 245 8.41 9.72 3.26
C TYR A 245 7.94 9.46 1.83
N VAL A 246 8.85 9.00 1.01
CA VAL A 246 8.61 8.57 -0.37
C VAL A 246 9.14 7.15 -0.54
N HIS A 247 8.40 6.28 -1.20
CA HIS A 247 8.85 4.91 -1.48
C HIS A 247 10.19 4.91 -2.23
N PRO A 248 11.25 4.27 -1.72
CA PRO A 248 12.59 4.38 -2.31
C PRO A 248 12.68 3.78 -3.72
N TYR A 249 11.87 2.77 -4.04
CA TYR A 249 11.89 2.15 -5.37
C TYR A 249 11.00 2.87 -6.41
N ALA A 250 10.13 3.80 -6.03
CA ALA A 250 9.34 4.61 -6.95
C ALA A 250 10.20 5.42 -7.92
N HIS A 251 11.45 5.71 -7.56
CA HIS A 251 12.40 6.46 -8.37
C HIS A 251 13.22 5.60 -9.36
N ALA A 252 13.10 4.29 -9.33
CA ALA A 252 13.81 3.39 -10.25
C ALA A 252 13.28 3.45 -11.69
N TRP A 253 12.20 4.20 -11.95
CA TRP A 253 11.61 4.42 -13.27
C TRP A 253 12.19 5.66 -13.96
N VAL A 254 13.49 5.66 -14.16
CA VAL A 254 14.02 6.46 -15.25
C VAL A 254 13.58 5.76 -16.53
N ARG A 255 12.67 6.42 -17.26
CA ARG A 255 12.29 6.05 -18.63
C ARG A 255 13.55 5.58 -19.36
N ARG A 256 13.68 4.28 -19.65
CA ARG A 256 14.62 3.84 -20.69
C ARG A 256 14.09 4.48 -21.97
N GLU A 257 14.72 5.55 -22.42
CA GLU A 257 14.52 6.05 -23.77
C GLU A 257 14.75 4.86 -24.70
N GLY A 258 13.70 4.42 -25.35
CA GLY A 258 13.81 3.41 -26.40
C GLY A 258 14.80 3.88 -27.45
N PRO A 259 15.47 2.99 -28.19
CA PRO A 259 16.44 3.37 -29.19
C PRO A 259 15.81 4.40 -30.13
N ARG A 260 16.46 5.56 -30.21
CA ARG A 260 16.09 6.64 -31.12
C ARG A 260 16.10 6.07 -32.54
N VAL A 261 14.92 5.82 -33.11
CA VAL A 261 14.82 5.45 -34.52
C VAL A 261 15.22 6.71 -35.31
N GLU A 262 16.47 6.79 -35.76
CA GLU A 262 16.90 7.76 -36.73
C GLU A 262 16.08 7.51 -38.00
N ARG A 263 15.16 8.44 -38.30
CA ARG A 263 14.53 8.49 -39.61
C ARG A 263 15.57 8.97 -40.57
N HIS A 264 16.15 8.04 -41.32
CA HIS A 264 16.85 8.37 -42.55
C HIS A 264 15.84 8.98 -43.54
N GLU A 265 15.91 10.27 -43.69
CA GLU A 265 15.26 10.95 -44.84
C GLU A 265 15.88 10.43 -46.14
N LEU A 266 15.16 9.59 -46.83
CA LEU A 266 15.45 9.27 -48.23
C LEU A 266 15.16 10.53 -49.06
N ARG A 267 16.21 11.32 -49.34
CA ARG A 267 16.17 12.31 -50.39
C ARG A 267 16.13 11.57 -51.71
N HIS A 268 15.00 11.63 -52.40
CA HIS A 268 14.90 11.28 -53.80
C HIS A 268 15.56 12.38 -54.62
N ARG A 269 16.53 11.99 -55.43
CA ARG A 269 16.92 12.67 -56.65
C ARG A 269 16.10 12.13 -57.79
#